data_bc89f032ce378ccdf2104a91eb0558d6
#
_entry.id   bc89f032ce378ccdf2104a91eb0558d6
#
_cell.length_a   1.000
_cell.length_b   1.000
_cell.length_c   1.000
_cell.angle_alpha   90.00
_cell.angle_beta   90.00
_cell.angle_gamma   90.00
#
_symmetry.space_group_name_H-M   'P 1'
#
loop_
_entity.id
_entity.type
_entity.pdbx_description
1 polymer ?
#
loop_
_entity_poly.entity_id
_entity_poly.type
_entity_poly.pdbx_seq_one_letter_code
_entity_poly.pdbx_strand_id
1 'polypeptide(L)'
;ERSELAVLRHALTLRLSTEENAAFLTCPGARLVRDAQGQWIVDPEFIPPLLSLAASPTLVSELGELLHRLQARRRRLMAMRRESNARMADFAVADVSLFWLLNALNSAEPVLSELHQYPSRHPELLYRELARLAGSLLTFSLEHHLEAIPRYRHASPEQVFPPLFALLDTLLEVSLPSRVIAIVLEQGADREIWRGRLHDARLREGADFYLSVRSSLPPHQLQSRFPQLCKAGSHDDVAEVVNIALSGIAIKPLSHVPAAIPLRLENQYFALDLSTDAARAMLEAGNCTFYTPESLGDVKLELFAVLRS
;
A
#
# COMPACT_ATOMS: atom_id res chain seq x y z
N GLU A 1 28.66 -64.49 20.49
CA GLU A 1 27.19 -64.49 20.74
C GLU A 1 26.63 -63.18 20.24
N ARG A 2 25.77 -63.29 19.19
CA ARG A 2 24.98 -62.13 18.77
C ARG A 2 23.72 -62.13 19.60
N SER A 3 23.61 -61.18 20.54
CA SER A 3 22.38 -60.93 21.26
C SER A 3 21.36 -60.28 20.29
N GLU A 4 20.21 -60.90 20.09
CA GLU A 4 19.07 -60.26 19.43
C GLU A 4 18.55 -59.12 20.25
N LEU A 5 18.62 -57.90 19.72
CA LEU A 5 17.98 -56.71 20.32
C LEU A 5 16.50 -56.71 19.92
N ALA A 6 15.61 -56.82 20.90
CA ALA A 6 14.19 -56.60 20.70
C ALA A 6 13.94 -55.14 20.37
N VAL A 7 13.46 -54.86 19.16
CA VAL A 7 13.08 -53.50 18.72
C VAL A 7 11.57 -53.39 18.68
N LEU A 8 11.06 -52.28 19.25
CA LEU A 8 9.65 -51.92 19.15
C LEU A 8 9.37 -51.47 17.69
N ARG A 9 8.37 -52.06 17.08
CA ARG A 9 7.86 -51.63 15.77
C ARG A 9 6.55 -50.90 15.93
N HIS A 10 6.36 -49.80 15.21
CA HIS A 10 5.09 -49.12 15.20
C HIS A 10 4.01 -50.03 14.51
N ALA A 11 2.92 -50.26 15.23
CA ALA A 11 1.72 -50.90 14.66
C ALA A 11 0.84 -49.81 14.02
N LEU A 12 0.98 -49.62 12.74
CA LEU A 12 0.20 -48.64 11.96
C LEU A 12 -1.00 -49.34 11.30
N THR A 13 -2.18 -48.78 11.48
CA THR A 13 -3.41 -49.21 10.82
C THR A 13 -4.11 -48.03 10.21
N LEU A 14 -4.67 -48.19 8.99
CA LEU A 14 -5.58 -47.22 8.38
C LEU A 14 -6.98 -47.47 8.90
N ARG A 15 -7.62 -46.43 9.39
CA ARG A 15 -8.97 -46.48 9.95
C ARG A 15 -9.78 -45.28 9.46
N LEU A 16 -11.10 -45.46 9.37
CA LEU A 16 -12.01 -44.35 9.10
C LEU A 16 -12.28 -43.58 10.40
N SER A 17 -12.52 -42.28 10.30
CA SER A 17 -12.88 -41.45 11.44
C SER A 17 -14.21 -41.86 12.07
N THR A 18 -15.07 -42.58 11.33
CA THR A 18 -16.34 -43.11 11.77
C THR A 18 -16.24 -44.41 12.58
N GLU A 19 -15.06 -45.03 12.63
CA GLU A 19 -14.81 -46.22 13.44
C GLU A 19 -14.48 -45.84 14.91
N GLU A 20 -14.61 -46.84 15.79
CA GLU A 20 -14.20 -46.66 17.19
C GLU A 20 -12.66 -46.57 17.31
N ASN A 21 -12.16 -45.38 17.58
CA ASN A 21 -10.74 -45.08 17.59
C ASN A 21 -10.20 -44.73 18.97
N ALA A 22 -11.00 -44.87 20.02
CA ALA A 22 -10.64 -44.43 21.38
C ALA A 22 -9.36 -45.12 21.96
N ALA A 23 -9.03 -46.32 21.49
CA ALA A 23 -7.84 -47.06 21.92
C ALA A 23 -6.58 -46.73 21.13
N PHE A 24 -6.64 -45.81 20.16
CA PHE A 24 -5.54 -45.48 19.25
C PHE A 24 -5.11 -44.02 19.36
N LEU A 25 -3.85 -43.77 19.15
CA LEU A 25 -3.36 -42.44 18.78
C LEU A 25 -3.63 -42.24 17.28
N THR A 26 -4.51 -41.33 16.97
CA THR A 26 -4.93 -41.07 15.60
C THR A 26 -4.29 -39.81 15.03
N CYS A 27 -3.92 -39.87 13.75
CA CYS A 27 -3.49 -38.73 12.97
C CYS A 27 -4.27 -38.72 11.64
N PRO A 28 -4.99 -37.64 11.30
CA PRO A 28 -5.72 -37.60 10.05
C PRO A 28 -4.73 -37.56 8.87
N GLY A 29 -4.74 -38.62 8.04
CA GLY A 29 -3.80 -38.77 6.92
C GLY A 29 -4.38 -38.30 5.59
N ALA A 30 -5.70 -38.37 5.41
CA ALA A 30 -6.40 -37.94 4.22
C ALA A 30 -7.86 -37.61 4.50
N ARG A 31 -8.47 -36.80 3.68
CA ARG A 31 -9.92 -36.57 3.63
C ARG A 31 -10.45 -37.17 2.34
N LEU A 32 -11.56 -37.87 2.42
CA LEU A 32 -12.24 -38.42 1.24
C LEU A 32 -13.45 -37.56 0.92
N VAL A 33 -13.60 -37.19 -0.35
CA VAL A 33 -14.74 -36.44 -0.89
C VAL A 33 -15.32 -37.17 -2.09
N ARG A 34 -16.55 -36.88 -2.46
CA ARG A 34 -17.14 -37.40 -3.70
C ARG A 34 -16.92 -36.43 -4.85
N ASP A 35 -16.44 -36.96 -5.98
CA ASP A 35 -16.35 -36.20 -7.22
C ASP A 35 -17.74 -35.97 -7.86
N ALA A 36 -17.76 -35.28 -9.00
CA ALA A 36 -18.97 -35.00 -9.76
C ALA A 36 -19.68 -36.27 -10.28
N GLN A 37 -18.96 -37.40 -10.37
CA GLN A 37 -19.48 -38.71 -10.77
C GLN A 37 -19.89 -39.56 -9.58
N GLY A 38 -19.76 -39.02 -8.34
CA GLY A 38 -20.12 -39.68 -7.09
C GLY A 38 -19.08 -40.69 -6.60
N GLN A 39 -17.90 -40.75 -7.19
CA GLN A 39 -16.80 -41.61 -6.76
C GLN A 39 -16.02 -40.99 -5.61
N TRP A 40 -15.53 -41.85 -4.71
CA TRP A 40 -14.67 -41.39 -3.62
C TRP A 40 -13.27 -41.10 -4.12
N ILE A 41 -12.83 -39.86 -3.93
CA ILE A 41 -11.47 -39.41 -4.22
C ILE A 41 -10.85 -38.80 -2.96
N VAL A 42 -9.52 -38.74 -2.92
CA VAL A 42 -8.80 -37.97 -1.88
C VAL A 42 -8.99 -36.50 -2.18
N ASP A 43 -9.40 -35.75 -1.14
CA ASP A 43 -9.52 -34.29 -1.22
C ASP A 43 -8.14 -33.66 -1.43
N PRO A 44 -7.88 -33.01 -2.57
CA PRO A 44 -6.59 -32.39 -2.86
C PRO A 44 -6.30 -31.14 -2.00
N GLU A 45 -7.33 -30.54 -1.40
CA GLU A 45 -7.19 -29.34 -0.55
C GLU A 45 -6.90 -29.71 0.91
N PHE A 46 -7.04 -30.99 1.26
CA PHE A 46 -6.75 -31.42 2.63
C PHE A 46 -5.25 -31.43 2.89
N ILE A 47 -4.84 -30.70 3.95
CA ILE A 47 -3.46 -30.66 4.41
C ILE A 47 -3.35 -31.46 5.71
N PRO A 48 -2.78 -32.66 5.68
CA PRO A 48 -2.58 -33.46 6.90
C PRO A 48 -1.52 -32.82 7.79
N PRO A 49 -1.47 -33.19 9.10
CA PRO A 49 -0.30 -32.91 9.92
C PRO A 49 0.96 -33.46 9.28
N LEU A 50 1.98 -32.60 9.13
CA LEU A 50 3.21 -32.97 8.41
C LEU A 50 4.45 -32.40 9.10
N LEU A 51 5.55 -33.14 9.00
CA LEU A 51 6.85 -32.75 9.57
C LEU A 51 7.74 -32.02 8.54
N SER A 52 7.34 -32.02 7.28
CA SER A 52 8.08 -31.40 6.18
C SER A 52 7.10 -30.76 5.20
N LEU A 53 7.38 -29.54 4.75
CA LEU A 53 6.59 -28.86 3.72
C LEU A 53 6.52 -29.66 2.40
N ALA A 54 7.59 -30.41 2.09
CA ALA A 54 7.64 -31.26 0.90
C ALA A 54 6.56 -32.36 0.88
N ALA A 55 5.99 -32.69 2.04
CA ALA A 55 4.89 -33.65 2.12
C ALA A 55 3.54 -33.10 1.65
N SER A 56 3.42 -31.78 1.42
CA SER A 56 2.23 -31.15 0.87
C SER A 56 2.57 -30.32 -0.37
N PRO A 57 2.40 -30.88 -1.58
CA PRO A 57 2.58 -30.11 -2.82
C PRO A 57 1.72 -28.85 -2.87
N THR A 58 0.53 -28.88 -2.30
CA THR A 58 -0.38 -27.74 -2.22
C THR A 58 0.26 -26.59 -1.43
N LEU A 59 0.83 -26.82 -0.25
CA LEU A 59 1.52 -25.77 0.51
C LEU A 59 2.73 -25.20 -0.23
N VAL A 60 3.48 -26.02 -0.93
CA VAL A 60 4.64 -25.56 -1.71
C VAL A 60 4.18 -24.71 -2.89
N SER A 61 3.09 -25.09 -3.56
CA SER A 61 2.51 -24.32 -4.65
C SER A 61 1.98 -22.96 -4.18
N GLU A 62 1.19 -22.94 -3.10
CA GLU A 62 0.66 -21.70 -2.50
C GLU A 62 1.78 -20.74 -2.08
N LEU A 63 2.85 -21.28 -1.49
CA LEU A 63 4.03 -20.48 -1.16
C LEU A 63 4.69 -19.88 -2.41
N GLY A 64 4.80 -20.65 -3.49
CA GLY A 64 5.32 -20.15 -4.77
C GLY A 64 4.48 -19.03 -5.36
N GLU A 65 3.16 -19.14 -5.31
CA GLU A 65 2.24 -18.12 -5.78
C GLU A 65 2.32 -16.85 -4.92
N LEU A 66 2.36 -17.00 -3.59
CA LEU A 66 2.55 -15.87 -2.68
C LEU A 66 3.87 -15.13 -2.97
N LEU A 67 4.96 -15.86 -3.15
CA LEU A 67 6.27 -15.29 -3.52
C LEU A 67 6.20 -14.48 -4.82
N HIS A 68 5.53 -15.00 -5.83
CA HIS A 68 5.34 -14.29 -7.09
C HIS A 68 4.58 -12.97 -6.89
N ARG A 69 3.48 -12.97 -6.12
CA ARG A 69 2.69 -11.77 -5.79
C ARG A 69 3.51 -10.77 -4.96
N LEU A 70 4.24 -11.24 -3.97
CA LEU A 70 5.14 -10.42 -3.14
C LEU A 70 6.20 -9.72 -3.99
N GLN A 71 6.87 -10.45 -4.87
CA GLN A 71 7.88 -9.90 -5.78
C GLN A 71 7.29 -8.88 -6.76
N ALA A 72 6.10 -9.13 -7.29
CA ALA A 72 5.40 -8.19 -8.15
C ALA A 72 5.06 -6.91 -7.39
N ARG A 73 4.57 -7.02 -6.16
CA ARG A 73 4.29 -5.86 -5.28
C ARG A 73 5.56 -5.07 -4.98
N ARG A 74 6.62 -5.74 -4.58
CA ARG A 74 7.92 -5.11 -4.30
C ARG A 74 8.45 -4.34 -5.51
N ARG A 75 8.39 -4.92 -6.72
CA ARG A 75 8.80 -4.22 -7.96
C ARG A 75 8.00 -2.95 -8.20
N ARG A 76 6.68 -2.98 -8.02
CA ARG A 76 5.81 -1.77 -8.14
C ARG A 76 6.21 -0.69 -7.14
N LEU A 77 6.42 -1.03 -5.87
CA LEU A 77 6.81 -0.09 -4.83
C LEU A 77 8.22 0.49 -5.07
N MET A 78 9.16 -0.31 -5.58
CA MET A 78 10.49 0.16 -5.96
C MET A 78 10.46 1.13 -7.14
N ALA A 79 9.56 0.94 -8.11
CA ALA A 79 9.37 1.89 -9.20
C ALA A 79 8.85 3.24 -8.67
N MET A 80 7.83 3.23 -7.80
CA MET A 80 7.32 4.44 -7.13
C MET A 80 8.42 5.19 -6.37
N ARG A 81 9.26 4.47 -5.64
CA ARG A 81 10.41 5.07 -4.92
C ARG A 81 11.43 5.73 -5.85
N ARG A 82 11.70 5.15 -7.01
CA ARG A 82 12.64 5.75 -7.99
C ARG A 82 12.08 7.04 -8.56
N GLU A 83 10.80 7.12 -8.83
CA GLU A 83 10.15 8.33 -9.31
C GLU A 83 10.18 9.45 -8.25
N SER A 84 9.99 9.10 -6.97
CA SER A 84 10.12 10.04 -5.85
C SER A 84 11.56 10.52 -5.67
N ASN A 85 12.56 9.63 -5.71
CA ASN A 85 13.97 9.98 -5.54
C ASN A 85 14.56 10.83 -6.69
N ALA A 86 14.01 10.74 -7.89
CA ALA A 86 14.43 11.58 -9.01
C ALA A 86 14.16 13.07 -8.77
N ARG A 87 13.32 13.40 -7.79
CA ARG A 87 12.96 14.76 -7.36
C ARG A 87 13.64 15.18 -6.05
N MET A 88 14.78 14.63 -5.72
CA MET A 88 15.63 14.78 -4.52
C MET A 88 15.22 15.83 -3.48
N ALA A 89 15.19 15.37 -2.24
CA ALA A 89 15.27 16.01 -0.91
C ALA A 89 14.03 16.02 -0.01
N ASP A 90 12.96 15.24 -0.31
CA ASP A 90 11.73 15.36 0.46
C ASP A 90 11.25 14.03 1.06
N PHE A 91 11.34 13.91 2.38
CA PHE A 91 10.66 12.86 3.14
C PHE A 91 9.23 13.30 3.46
N ALA A 92 8.27 12.81 2.67
CA ALA A 92 6.86 12.87 3.05
C ALA A 92 6.49 11.67 3.95
N VAL A 93 5.41 11.80 4.74
CA VAL A 93 4.86 10.66 5.52
C VAL A 93 4.53 9.47 4.61
N ALA A 94 4.12 9.72 3.36
CA ALA A 94 3.92 8.68 2.35
C ALA A 94 5.20 7.91 2.03
N ASP A 95 6.37 8.57 2.03
CA ASP A 95 7.66 7.92 1.79
C ASP A 95 8.08 7.04 2.97
N VAL A 96 7.75 7.44 4.19
CA VAL A 96 7.98 6.62 5.40
C VAL A 96 7.16 5.34 5.33
N SER A 97 5.89 5.42 4.99
CA SER A 97 5.01 4.25 4.85
C SER A 97 5.49 3.33 3.73
N LEU A 98 5.89 3.89 2.59
CA LEU A 98 6.48 3.15 1.48
C LEU A 98 7.78 2.44 1.89
N PHE A 99 8.63 3.12 2.65
CA PHE A 99 9.89 2.55 3.14
C PHE A 99 9.64 1.37 4.09
N TRP A 100 8.74 1.51 5.05
CA TRP A 100 8.40 0.43 5.99
C TRP A 100 7.76 -0.76 5.29
N LEU A 101 6.88 -0.51 4.31
CA LEU A 101 6.28 -1.59 3.51
C LEU A 101 7.33 -2.33 2.69
N LEU A 102 8.23 -1.61 2.01
CA LEU A 102 9.36 -2.20 1.29
C LEU A 102 10.28 -3.00 2.22
N ASN A 103 10.55 -2.48 3.43
CA ASN A 103 11.35 -3.17 4.42
C ASN A 103 10.72 -4.50 4.85
N ALA A 104 9.40 -4.52 5.09
CA ALA A 104 8.68 -5.74 5.43
C ALA A 104 8.78 -6.80 4.31
N LEU A 105 8.56 -6.39 3.05
CA LEU A 105 8.65 -7.30 1.89
C LEU A 105 10.08 -7.79 1.66
N ASN A 106 11.08 -6.91 1.71
CA ASN A 106 12.49 -7.25 1.54
C ASN A 106 13.01 -8.18 2.63
N SER A 107 12.47 -8.07 3.85
CA SER A 107 12.85 -8.94 4.97
C SER A 107 12.24 -10.34 4.87
N ALA A 108 11.02 -10.44 4.34
CA ALA A 108 10.30 -11.72 4.24
C ALA A 108 10.70 -12.53 3.01
N GLU A 109 10.92 -11.87 1.85
CA GLU A 109 11.17 -12.54 0.57
C GLU A 109 12.33 -13.56 0.61
N PRO A 110 13.52 -13.26 1.15
CA PRO A 110 14.63 -14.21 1.16
C PRO A 110 14.32 -15.48 1.97
N VAL A 111 13.66 -15.32 3.13
CA VAL A 111 13.34 -16.43 4.03
C VAL A 111 12.26 -17.33 3.41
N LEU A 112 11.22 -16.73 2.84
CA LEU A 112 10.16 -17.47 2.15
C LEU A 112 10.69 -18.16 0.88
N SER A 113 11.60 -17.53 0.15
CA SER A 113 12.25 -18.12 -1.03
C SER A 113 13.10 -19.34 -0.63
N GLU A 114 13.83 -19.28 0.47
CA GLU A 114 14.59 -20.42 0.98
C GLU A 114 13.68 -21.57 1.39
N LEU A 115 12.58 -21.30 2.08
CA LEU A 115 11.59 -22.31 2.45
C LEU A 115 10.93 -22.96 1.25
N HIS A 116 10.69 -22.21 0.18
CA HIS A 116 10.17 -22.73 -1.08
C HIS A 116 11.20 -23.60 -1.81
N GLN A 117 12.46 -23.16 -1.86
CA GLN A 117 13.54 -23.90 -2.53
C GLN A 117 13.93 -25.18 -1.78
N TYR A 118 13.86 -25.16 -0.44
CA TYR A 118 14.22 -26.28 0.44
C TYR A 118 13.05 -26.69 1.32
N PRO A 119 12.00 -27.31 0.75
CA PRO A 119 10.75 -27.59 1.46
C PRO A 119 10.84 -28.73 2.47
N SER A 120 12.04 -29.26 2.76
CA SER A 120 12.26 -30.26 3.81
C SER A 120 12.09 -29.70 5.23
N ARG A 121 11.88 -28.40 5.36
CA ARG A 121 11.69 -27.72 6.65
C ARG A 121 10.31 -27.99 7.26
N HIS A 122 10.24 -27.88 8.59
CA HIS A 122 9.00 -28.06 9.32
C HIS A 122 8.00 -26.92 9.03
N PRO A 123 6.69 -27.20 8.85
CA PRO A 123 5.69 -26.19 8.50
C PRO A 123 5.52 -25.06 9.53
N GLU A 124 5.88 -25.28 10.80
CA GLU A 124 5.90 -24.21 11.79
C GLU A 124 6.82 -23.05 11.38
N LEU A 125 7.94 -23.33 10.74
CA LEU A 125 8.86 -22.28 10.26
C LEU A 125 8.18 -21.41 9.19
N LEU A 126 7.47 -22.04 8.26
CA LEU A 126 6.66 -21.30 7.27
C LEU A 126 5.59 -20.44 7.96
N TYR A 127 4.83 -21.04 8.89
CA TYR A 127 3.81 -20.30 9.64
C TYR A 127 4.39 -19.06 10.32
N ARG A 128 5.51 -19.18 11.01
CA ARG A 128 6.14 -18.08 11.74
C ARG A 128 6.51 -16.92 10.82
N GLU A 129 7.05 -17.22 9.65
CA GLU A 129 7.42 -16.20 8.68
C GLU A 129 6.19 -15.56 8.02
N LEU A 130 5.17 -16.35 7.66
CA LEU A 130 3.91 -15.82 7.13
C LEU A 130 3.18 -14.95 8.16
N ALA A 131 3.10 -15.37 9.41
CA ALA A 131 2.46 -14.62 10.48
C ALA A 131 3.21 -13.31 10.79
N ARG A 132 4.56 -13.33 10.76
CA ARG A 132 5.40 -12.14 10.93
C ARG A 132 5.17 -11.14 9.78
N LEU A 133 5.13 -11.63 8.53
CA LEU A 133 4.82 -10.80 7.37
C LEU A 133 3.41 -10.20 7.48
N ALA A 134 2.40 -11.02 7.80
CA ALA A 134 1.03 -10.55 7.99
C ALA A 134 0.95 -9.47 9.08
N GLY A 135 1.58 -9.66 10.23
CA GLY A 135 1.65 -8.65 11.30
C GLY A 135 2.28 -7.34 10.84
N SER A 136 3.33 -7.40 10.03
CA SER A 136 3.97 -6.21 9.47
C SER A 136 3.06 -5.48 8.47
N LEU A 137 2.33 -6.22 7.63
CA LEU A 137 1.42 -5.65 6.62
C LEU A 137 0.12 -5.10 7.24
N LEU A 138 -0.36 -5.70 8.34
CA LEU A 138 -1.52 -5.21 9.09
C LEU A 138 -1.35 -3.79 9.62
N THR A 139 -0.12 -3.32 9.80
CA THR A 139 0.19 -1.91 10.15
C THR A 139 -0.41 -0.93 9.14
N PHE A 140 -0.64 -1.35 7.90
CA PHE A 140 -1.18 -0.53 6.82
C PHE A 140 -2.66 -0.80 6.52
N SER A 141 -3.27 -1.77 7.21
CA SER A 141 -4.68 -2.11 7.03
C SER A 141 -5.57 -1.31 7.97
N LEU A 142 -6.70 -0.84 7.46
CA LEU A 142 -7.77 -0.23 8.27
C LEU A 142 -8.89 -1.22 8.59
N GLU A 143 -8.96 -2.33 7.86
CA GLU A 143 -10.06 -3.30 7.95
C GLU A 143 -9.70 -4.53 8.76
N HIS A 144 -8.43 -4.93 8.75
CA HIS A 144 -7.95 -6.14 9.42
C HIS A 144 -7.04 -5.80 10.59
N HIS A 145 -7.12 -6.61 11.64
CA HIS A 145 -6.35 -6.48 12.87
C HIS A 145 -5.57 -7.76 13.16
N LEU A 146 -4.72 -7.76 14.21
CA LEU A 146 -3.85 -8.88 14.55
C LEU A 146 -4.61 -10.19 14.84
N GLU A 147 -5.86 -10.07 15.28
CA GLU A 147 -6.74 -11.21 15.57
C GLU A 147 -7.12 -11.99 14.30
N ALA A 148 -6.94 -11.41 13.12
CA ALA A 148 -7.15 -12.10 11.84
C ALA A 148 -6.07 -13.16 11.54
N ILE A 149 -4.92 -13.11 12.22
CA ILE A 149 -3.85 -14.11 12.07
C ILE A 149 -4.27 -15.39 12.79
N PRO A 150 -4.49 -16.51 12.07
CA PRO A 150 -4.87 -17.77 12.72
C PRO A 150 -3.74 -18.28 13.61
N ARG A 151 -4.09 -18.87 14.74
CA ARG A 151 -3.10 -19.51 15.63
C ARG A 151 -2.58 -20.79 15.00
N TYR A 152 -1.29 -21.06 15.16
CA TYR A 152 -0.71 -22.31 14.69
C TYR A 152 -1.31 -23.53 15.40
N ARG A 153 -1.76 -24.50 14.61
CA ARG A 153 -2.25 -25.79 15.06
C ARG A 153 -1.65 -26.87 14.19
N HIS A 154 -0.66 -27.59 14.72
CA HIS A 154 0.02 -28.63 13.97
C HIS A 154 -0.91 -29.78 13.55
N ALA A 155 -1.92 -30.09 14.39
CA ALA A 155 -2.89 -31.14 14.11
C ALA A 155 -3.93 -30.78 13.03
N SER A 156 -4.02 -29.52 12.63
CA SER A 156 -5.05 -29.02 11.68
C SER A 156 -4.48 -27.92 10.77
N PRO A 157 -3.45 -28.25 9.95
CA PRO A 157 -2.81 -27.26 9.09
C PRO A 157 -3.76 -26.58 8.09
N GLU A 158 -4.81 -27.31 7.65
CA GLU A 158 -5.84 -26.81 6.76
C GLU A 158 -6.68 -25.66 7.36
N GLN A 159 -6.70 -25.53 8.69
CA GLN A 159 -7.35 -24.42 9.39
C GLN A 159 -6.40 -23.23 9.60
N VAL A 160 -5.12 -23.39 9.29
CA VAL A 160 -4.08 -22.40 9.54
C VAL A 160 -3.58 -21.78 8.25
N PHE A 161 -3.11 -22.58 7.31
CA PHE A 161 -2.41 -22.08 6.13
C PHE A 161 -3.33 -21.41 5.10
N PRO A 162 -4.45 -22.01 4.66
CA PRO A 162 -5.31 -21.37 3.67
C PRO A 162 -5.84 -20.00 4.12
N PRO A 163 -6.38 -19.82 5.34
CA PRO A 163 -6.82 -18.49 5.76
C PRO A 163 -5.67 -17.50 5.93
N LEU A 164 -4.45 -17.97 6.29
CA LEU A 164 -3.28 -17.09 6.40
C LEU A 164 -2.78 -16.63 5.02
N PHE A 165 -2.78 -17.51 4.02
CA PHE A 165 -2.48 -17.15 2.64
C PHE A 165 -3.50 -16.15 2.09
N ALA A 166 -4.81 -16.40 2.28
CA ALA A 166 -5.87 -15.50 1.86
C ALA A 166 -5.75 -14.10 2.50
N LEU A 167 -5.42 -14.05 3.80
CA LEU A 167 -5.13 -12.79 4.49
C LEU A 167 -3.94 -12.06 3.86
N LEU A 168 -2.84 -12.75 3.62
CA LEU A 168 -1.65 -12.16 3.00
C LEU A 168 -1.92 -11.64 1.60
N ASP A 169 -2.71 -12.36 0.80
CA ASP A 169 -3.13 -11.92 -0.53
C ASP A 169 -3.89 -10.59 -0.46
N THR A 170 -4.86 -10.52 0.45
CA THR A 170 -5.61 -9.28 0.69
C THR A 170 -4.68 -8.14 1.11
N LEU A 171 -3.78 -8.39 2.05
CA LEU A 171 -2.86 -7.38 2.57
C LEU A 171 -1.83 -6.91 1.54
N LEU A 172 -1.41 -7.77 0.63
CA LEU A 172 -0.51 -7.42 -0.46
C LEU A 172 -1.18 -6.54 -1.52
N GLU A 173 -2.51 -6.61 -1.67
CA GLU A 173 -3.29 -5.75 -2.58
C GLU A 173 -3.63 -4.40 -1.96
N VAL A 174 -3.56 -4.24 -0.63
CA VAL A 174 -3.88 -2.96 0.03
C VAL A 174 -3.02 -1.84 -0.55
N SER A 175 -3.69 -0.88 -1.15
CA SER A 175 -3.06 0.36 -1.60
C SER A 175 -2.61 1.16 -0.37
N LEU A 176 -1.39 1.69 -0.41
CA LEU A 176 -1.02 2.72 0.58
C LEU A 176 -2.02 3.87 0.41
N PRO A 177 -2.79 4.24 1.43
CA PRO A 177 -3.71 5.34 1.31
C PRO A 177 -2.91 6.63 1.17
N SER A 178 -2.63 7.02 -0.08
CA SER A 178 -2.12 8.36 -0.34
C SER A 178 -3.30 9.31 -0.16
N ARG A 179 -3.34 10.02 0.96
CA ARG A 179 -4.26 11.14 1.16
C ARG A 179 -3.87 12.34 0.32
N VAL A 180 -2.73 12.28 -0.35
CA VAL A 180 -2.21 13.38 -1.15
C VAL A 180 -2.26 13.01 -2.62
N ILE A 181 -2.86 13.88 -3.40
CA ILE A 181 -2.88 13.82 -4.87
C ILE A 181 -2.03 14.99 -5.35
N ALA A 182 -0.91 14.68 -5.99
CA ALA A 182 -0.12 15.69 -6.70
C ALA A 182 -0.80 16.02 -8.03
N ILE A 183 -1.12 17.28 -8.24
CA ILE A 183 -1.75 17.77 -9.47
C ILE A 183 -0.65 18.34 -10.35
N VAL A 184 -0.48 17.79 -11.53
CA VAL A 184 0.51 18.27 -12.50
C VAL A 184 0.09 19.65 -13.00
N LEU A 185 0.98 20.64 -12.83
CA LEU A 185 0.81 21.97 -13.36
C LEU A 185 1.72 22.14 -14.59
N GLU A 186 1.12 22.50 -15.72
CA GLU A 186 1.81 22.81 -16.97
C GLU A 186 1.96 24.33 -17.11
N GLN A 187 3.16 24.79 -17.38
CA GLN A 187 3.44 26.20 -17.59
C GLN A 187 3.10 26.59 -19.03
N GLY A 188 2.31 27.66 -19.20
CA GLY A 188 1.98 28.20 -20.51
C GLY A 188 3.17 28.82 -21.25
N ALA A 189 2.97 29.16 -22.52
CA ALA A 189 4.01 29.78 -23.36
C ALA A 189 4.48 31.15 -22.83
N ASP A 190 3.62 31.89 -22.16
CA ASP A 190 3.85 33.19 -21.52
C ASP A 190 4.54 33.10 -20.14
N ARG A 191 4.88 31.89 -19.68
CA ARG A 191 5.55 31.60 -18.41
C ARG A 191 4.88 32.10 -17.15
N GLU A 192 3.91 32.98 -17.23
CA GLU A 192 3.17 33.52 -16.08
C GLU A 192 1.95 32.68 -15.71
N ILE A 193 1.47 31.81 -16.62
CA ILE A 193 0.25 31.03 -16.44
C ILE A 193 0.61 29.55 -16.24
N TRP A 194 0.05 28.98 -15.15
CA TRP A 194 0.15 27.58 -14.81
C TRP A 194 -1.24 26.95 -14.87
N ARG A 195 -1.37 25.81 -15.55
CA ARG A 195 -2.65 25.11 -15.76
C ARG A 195 -2.58 23.69 -15.23
N GLY A 196 -3.61 23.28 -14.53
CA GLY A 196 -3.76 21.92 -14.02
C GLY A 196 -5.15 21.37 -14.28
N ARG A 197 -5.26 20.05 -14.32
CA ARG A 197 -6.52 19.33 -14.47
C ARG A 197 -6.86 18.57 -13.22
N LEU A 198 -8.11 18.64 -12.76
CA LEU A 198 -8.60 17.99 -11.56
C LEU A 198 -9.41 16.75 -11.97
N HIS A 199 -8.70 15.69 -12.40
CA HIS A 199 -9.34 14.49 -12.96
C HIS A 199 -9.92 13.54 -11.91
N ASP A 200 -9.45 13.59 -10.67
CA ASP A 200 -9.87 12.67 -9.61
C ASP A 200 -11.20 13.15 -8.99
N ALA A 201 -12.23 12.31 -9.05
CA ALA A 201 -13.55 12.64 -8.50
C ALA A 201 -13.51 12.95 -6.99
N ARG A 202 -12.59 12.34 -6.24
CA ARG A 202 -12.41 12.56 -4.80
C ARG A 202 -12.04 14.00 -4.44
N LEU A 203 -11.45 14.75 -5.38
CA LEU A 203 -11.11 16.16 -5.19
C LEU A 203 -12.35 17.04 -5.01
N ARG A 204 -13.50 16.64 -5.59
CA ARG A 204 -14.78 17.34 -5.48
C ARG A 204 -15.51 17.04 -4.18
N GLU A 205 -15.32 15.86 -3.61
CA GLU A 205 -16.05 15.38 -2.44
C GLU A 205 -15.47 15.93 -1.13
N GLY A 206 -14.20 16.26 -1.11
CA GLY A 206 -13.56 16.84 0.06
C GLY A 206 -12.04 16.73 0.03
N ALA A 207 -11.40 17.76 -0.45
CA ALA A 207 -9.96 17.91 -0.42
C ALA A 207 -9.58 19.33 -0.02
N ASP A 208 -8.45 19.48 0.65
CA ASP A 208 -7.81 20.78 0.88
C ASP A 208 -6.66 20.93 -0.09
N PHE A 209 -6.53 22.10 -0.72
CA PHE A 209 -5.51 22.34 -1.74
C PHE A 209 -4.38 23.21 -1.21
N TYR A 210 -3.16 22.81 -1.53
CA TYR A 210 -1.93 23.45 -1.06
C TYR A 210 -0.97 23.68 -2.22
N LEU A 211 -0.38 24.87 -2.25
CA LEU A 211 0.69 25.21 -3.20
C LEU A 211 2.04 25.13 -2.50
N SER A 212 2.98 24.49 -3.16
CA SER A 212 4.40 24.53 -2.85
C SER A 212 5.06 25.45 -3.89
N VAL A 213 5.65 26.52 -3.43
CA VAL A 213 6.15 27.62 -4.28
C VAL A 213 7.62 27.83 -4.03
N ARG A 214 8.41 27.73 -5.10
CA ARG A 214 9.80 28.18 -5.12
C ARG A 214 9.91 29.41 -6.01
N SER A 215 10.72 30.37 -5.60
CA SER A 215 10.99 31.59 -6.36
C SER A 215 12.42 32.06 -6.11
N SER A 216 12.94 32.96 -6.96
CA SER A 216 14.20 33.65 -6.72
C SER A 216 14.11 34.74 -5.63
N LEU A 217 12.89 35.06 -5.15
CA LEU A 217 12.71 35.99 -4.04
C LEU A 217 13.09 35.38 -2.70
N PRO A 218 13.58 36.21 -1.73
CA PRO A 218 13.76 35.77 -0.36
C PRO A 218 12.45 35.22 0.26
N PRO A 219 12.51 34.18 1.11
CA PRO A 219 11.33 33.51 1.66
C PRO A 219 10.30 34.45 2.31
N HIS A 220 10.74 35.43 3.10
CA HIS A 220 9.85 36.37 3.77
C HIS A 220 9.11 37.29 2.79
N GLN A 221 9.76 37.68 1.68
CA GLN A 221 9.14 38.49 0.63
C GLN A 221 8.14 37.65 -0.18
N LEU A 222 8.50 36.38 -0.46
CA LEU A 222 7.62 35.45 -1.15
C LEU A 222 6.35 35.20 -0.32
N GLN A 223 6.47 34.97 0.99
CA GLN A 223 5.31 34.76 1.88
C GLN A 223 4.35 35.94 1.92
N SER A 224 4.86 37.18 1.90
CA SER A 224 4.03 38.37 1.94
C SER A 224 3.43 38.76 0.58
N ARG A 225 4.19 38.61 -0.50
CA ARG A 225 3.80 39.09 -1.84
C ARG A 225 3.04 38.08 -2.66
N PHE A 226 3.32 36.79 -2.51
CA PHE A 226 2.69 35.74 -3.31
C PHE A 226 1.16 35.70 -3.16
N PRO A 227 0.57 35.80 -1.95
CA PRO A 227 -0.88 35.82 -1.80
C PRO A 227 -1.58 37.04 -2.44
N GLN A 228 -0.86 38.13 -2.59
CA GLN A 228 -1.40 39.38 -3.14
C GLN A 228 -1.32 39.41 -4.68
N LEU A 229 -0.25 38.88 -5.23
CA LEU A 229 0.08 39.00 -6.64
C LEU A 229 -0.37 37.77 -7.45
N CYS A 230 -0.31 36.58 -6.86
CA CYS A 230 -0.79 35.38 -7.52
C CYS A 230 -2.32 35.39 -7.61
N LYS A 231 -2.86 35.03 -8.77
CA LYS A 231 -4.30 34.84 -8.97
C LYS A 231 -4.57 33.38 -9.25
N ALA A 232 -5.62 32.84 -8.63
CA ALA A 232 -6.02 31.45 -8.76
C ALA A 232 -7.52 31.35 -9.05
N GLY A 233 -7.90 30.39 -9.90
CA GLY A 233 -9.30 30.15 -10.26
C GLY A 233 -9.44 29.04 -11.29
N SER A 234 -10.63 28.94 -11.91
CA SER A 234 -10.84 28.12 -13.08
C SER A 234 -10.11 28.69 -14.30
N HIS A 235 -10.03 27.93 -15.37
CA HIS A 235 -9.36 28.37 -16.60
C HIS A 235 -10.04 29.62 -17.22
N ASP A 236 -11.35 29.67 -17.15
CA ASP A 236 -12.13 30.75 -17.72
C ASP A 236 -12.10 32.01 -16.80
N ASP A 237 -12.17 31.81 -15.49
CA ASP A 237 -12.18 32.91 -14.52
C ASP A 237 -10.84 33.67 -14.44
N VAL A 238 -9.69 32.97 -14.53
CA VAL A 238 -8.38 33.63 -14.38
C VAL A 238 -8.13 34.66 -15.48
N ALA A 239 -8.58 34.41 -16.69
CA ALA A 239 -8.47 35.36 -17.79
C ALA A 239 -9.25 36.66 -17.50
N GLU A 240 -10.42 36.56 -16.88
CA GLU A 240 -11.23 37.73 -16.44
C GLU A 240 -10.63 38.40 -15.19
N VAL A 241 -10.21 37.61 -14.21
CA VAL A 241 -9.62 38.08 -12.94
C VAL A 241 -8.36 38.91 -13.16
N VAL A 242 -7.52 38.51 -14.13
CA VAL A 242 -6.29 39.27 -14.48
C VAL A 242 -6.65 40.58 -15.16
N ASN A 243 -7.66 40.59 -16.03
CA ASN A 243 -8.07 41.78 -16.79
C ASN A 243 -8.86 42.81 -15.97
N ILE A 244 -9.66 42.37 -14.98
CA ILE A 244 -10.62 43.22 -14.25
C ILE A 244 -10.21 43.41 -12.78
N ALA A 245 -9.05 42.90 -12.36
CA ALA A 245 -8.55 42.94 -10.97
C ALA A 245 -9.51 42.36 -9.91
N LEU A 246 -10.35 41.39 -10.31
CA LEU A 246 -11.21 40.66 -9.37
C LEU A 246 -10.38 39.79 -8.41
N SER A 247 -10.92 39.53 -7.25
CA SER A 247 -10.31 38.60 -6.29
C SER A 247 -10.63 37.16 -6.70
N GLY A 248 -9.61 36.43 -7.16
CA GLY A 248 -9.71 34.98 -7.37
C GLY A 248 -9.77 34.21 -6.02
N ILE A 249 -9.41 32.95 -6.07
CA ILE A 249 -9.31 32.12 -4.86
C ILE A 249 -8.26 32.73 -3.92
N ALA A 250 -8.64 32.98 -2.68
CA ALA A 250 -7.72 33.52 -1.68
C ALA A 250 -6.63 32.51 -1.32
N ILE A 251 -5.38 32.98 -1.30
CA ILE A 251 -4.18 32.19 -1.00
C ILE A 251 -3.67 32.64 0.37
N LYS A 252 -3.47 31.69 1.30
CA LYS A 252 -3.02 31.99 2.66
C LYS A 252 -1.67 31.32 2.95
N PRO A 253 -0.66 32.06 3.46
CA PRO A 253 0.60 31.44 3.82
C PRO A 253 0.41 30.47 4.98
N LEU A 254 1.11 29.34 4.95
CA LEU A 254 1.07 28.33 5.99
C LEU A 254 2.23 28.52 6.96
N SER A 255 1.91 28.57 8.25
CA SER A 255 2.89 28.48 9.34
C SER A 255 3.27 27.01 9.63
N HIS A 256 2.40 26.08 9.28
CA HIS A 256 2.58 24.64 9.48
C HIS A 256 2.09 23.88 8.25
N VAL A 257 3.00 23.15 7.62
CA VAL A 257 2.67 22.36 6.43
C VAL A 257 2.08 21.03 6.89
N PRO A 258 0.93 20.59 6.34
CA PRO A 258 0.41 19.26 6.64
C PRO A 258 1.45 18.18 6.39
N ALA A 259 1.58 17.26 7.34
CA ALA A 259 2.59 16.18 7.30
C ALA A 259 2.51 15.28 6.06
N ALA A 260 1.37 15.29 5.38
CA ALA A 260 1.13 14.54 4.15
C ALA A 260 1.78 15.17 2.91
N ILE A 261 2.16 16.45 2.95
CA ILE A 261 2.74 17.19 1.82
C ILE A 261 4.26 17.10 1.87
N PRO A 262 4.93 16.83 0.74
CA PRO A 262 6.39 16.87 0.66
C PRO A 262 6.95 18.23 1.08
N LEU A 263 7.86 18.23 2.06
CA LEU A 263 8.58 19.45 2.48
C LEU A 263 9.85 19.63 1.65
N ARG A 264 10.01 20.80 1.01
CA ARG A 264 11.19 21.21 0.28
C ARG A 264 11.86 22.39 0.98
N LEU A 265 13.16 22.30 1.19
CA LEU A 265 13.93 23.27 1.99
C LEU A 265 13.81 24.72 1.53
N GLU A 266 13.64 24.95 0.22
CA GLU A 266 13.61 26.31 -0.35
C GLU A 266 12.19 26.78 -0.72
N ASN A 267 11.17 25.94 -0.49
CA ASN A 267 9.81 26.24 -0.89
C ASN A 267 9.02 26.90 0.24
N GLN A 268 8.12 27.79 -0.14
CA GLN A 268 7.09 28.33 0.75
C GLN A 268 5.75 27.67 0.43
N TYR A 269 4.94 27.50 1.46
CA TYR A 269 3.69 26.75 1.34
C TYR A 269 2.49 27.64 1.63
N PHE A 270 1.44 27.44 0.82
CA PHE A 270 0.22 28.22 0.90
C PHE A 270 -0.98 27.29 0.79
N ALA A 271 -2.07 27.65 1.49
CA ALA A 271 -3.37 26.99 1.36
C ALA A 271 -4.28 27.82 0.45
N LEU A 272 -5.10 27.13 -0.36
CA LEU A 272 -6.19 27.75 -1.10
C LEU A 272 -7.44 27.81 -0.22
N ASP A 273 -8.11 28.96 -0.18
CA ASP A 273 -9.37 29.10 0.52
C ASP A 273 -10.53 28.59 -0.36
N LEU A 274 -11.00 27.40 -0.04
CA LEU A 274 -12.05 26.73 -0.82
C LEU A 274 -13.48 27.22 -0.47
N SER A 275 -13.63 28.17 0.44
CA SER A 275 -14.94 28.72 0.83
C SER A 275 -15.51 29.72 -0.19
N THR A 276 -14.73 30.13 -1.17
CA THR A 276 -15.08 31.14 -2.18
C THR A 276 -15.87 30.55 -3.36
N ASP A 277 -16.68 31.38 -4.02
CA ASP A 277 -17.40 30.96 -5.24
C ASP A 277 -16.44 30.63 -6.39
N ALA A 278 -15.30 31.33 -6.49
CA ALA A 278 -14.24 31.03 -7.44
C ALA A 278 -13.63 29.64 -7.22
N ALA A 279 -13.48 29.20 -5.98
CA ALA A 279 -13.01 27.85 -5.67
C ALA A 279 -14.05 26.79 -6.07
N ARG A 280 -15.32 27.05 -5.84
CA ARG A 280 -16.40 26.17 -6.28
C ARG A 280 -16.42 26.02 -7.80
N ALA A 281 -16.33 27.13 -8.53
CA ALA A 281 -16.26 27.13 -9.99
C ALA A 281 -15.04 26.34 -10.51
N MET A 282 -13.87 26.46 -9.87
CA MET A 282 -12.67 25.69 -10.16
C MET A 282 -12.91 24.16 -10.02
N LEU A 283 -13.55 23.75 -8.93
CA LEU A 283 -13.84 22.34 -8.67
C LEU A 283 -14.89 21.78 -9.64
N GLU A 284 -15.93 22.55 -9.95
CA GLU A 284 -16.97 22.19 -10.92
C GLU A 284 -16.42 22.07 -12.34
N ALA A 285 -15.58 23.03 -12.75
CA ALA A 285 -14.91 23.02 -14.04
C ALA A 285 -13.88 21.90 -14.20
N GLY A 286 -13.44 21.30 -13.09
CA GLY A 286 -12.44 20.23 -13.09
C GLY A 286 -11.05 20.66 -13.60
N ASN A 287 -10.74 21.97 -13.50
CA ASN A 287 -9.46 22.53 -13.88
C ASN A 287 -9.06 23.68 -12.95
N CYS A 288 -7.77 23.98 -12.88
CA CYS A 288 -7.23 25.07 -12.10
C CYS A 288 -6.18 25.85 -12.91
N THR A 289 -6.13 27.14 -12.69
CA THR A 289 -5.18 28.04 -13.32
C THR A 289 -4.62 28.99 -12.28
N PHE A 290 -3.30 29.22 -12.36
CA PHE A 290 -2.60 30.19 -11.52
C PHE A 290 -1.85 31.17 -12.43
N TYR A 291 -2.04 32.44 -12.14
CA TYR A 291 -1.25 33.52 -12.73
C TYR A 291 -0.19 33.97 -11.74
N THR A 292 1.07 33.99 -12.17
CA THR A 292 2.23 34.41 -11.38
C THR A 292 3.00 35.48 -12.16
N PRO A 293 2.85 36.77 -11.81
CA PRO A 293 3.52 37.84 -12.54
C PRO A 293 5.05 37.78 -12.37
N GLU A 294 5.78 38.27 -13.37
CA GLU A 294 7.26 38.33 -13.37
C GLU A 294 7.86 38.96 -12.11
N SER A 295 7.13 39.88 -11.47
CA SER A 295 7.56 40.52 -10.21
C SER A 295 7.73 39.57 -9.04
N LEU A 296 7.27 38.31 -9.16
CA LEU A 296 7.51 37.23 -8.20
C LEU A 296 8.81 36.46 -8.48
N GLY A 297 9.55 36.82 -9.54
CA GLY A 297 10.79 36.15 -9.96
C GLY A 297 10.53 34.85 -10.71
N ASP A 298 11.57 34.00 -10.82
CA ASP A 298 11.44 32.68 -11.46
C ASP A 298 10.65 31.74 -10.53
N VAL A 299 9.32 31.65 -10.76
CA VAL A 299 8.40 30.88 -9.94
C VAL A 299 8.33 29.44 -10.45
N LYS A 300 8.38 28.48 -9.54
CA LYS A 300 8.00 27.06 -9.76
C LYS A 300 6.88 26.70 -8.81
N LEU A 301 5.81 26.16 -9.37
CA LEU A 301 4.62 25.78 -8.61
C LEU A 301 4.45 24.27 -8.61
N GLU A 302 4.02 23.76 -7.45
CA GLU A 302 3.48 22.41 -7.31
C GLU A 302 2.16 22.50 -6.53
N LEU A 303 1.15 21.78 -7.01
CA LEU A 303 -0.15 21.76 -6.38
C LEU A 303 -0.41 20.37 -5.77
N PHE A 304 -0.80 20.36 -4.53
CA PHE A 304 -1.17 19.16 -3.78
C PHE A 304 -2.60 19.28 -3.27
N ALA A 305 -3.37 18.23 -3.42
CA ALA A 305 -4.66 18.08 -2.77
C ALA A 305 -4.55 17.03 -1.67
N VAL A 306 -4.99 17.37 -0.46
CA VAL A 306 -5.05 16.47 0.70
C VAL A 306 -6.49 16.10 0.94
N LEU A 307 -6.82 14.82 0.77
CA LEU A 307 -8.17 14.31 0.98
C LEU A 307 -8.53 14.40 2.47
N ARG A 308 -9.72 14.94 2.76
CA ARG A 308 -10.31 14.96 4.10
C ARG A 308 -10.71 13.53 4.48
N SER A 309 -10.56 13.20 5.75
CA SER A 309 -11.00 11.91 6.33
C SER A 309 -12.49 11.90 6.60
#